data_8c8be579bef8715d0ce27f7356e14aee
#
_entry.id   8c8be579bef8715d0ce27f7356e14aee
#
_cell.length_a   1.000
_cell.length_b   1.000
_cell.length_c   1.000
_cell.angle_alpha   90.00
_cell.angle_beta   90.00
_cell.angle_gamma   90.00
#
_symmetry.space_group_name_H-M   'P 1'
#
loop_
_entity.id
_entity.type
_entity.pdbx_description
1 polymer ?
#
loop_
_entity_poly.entity_id
_entity_poly.type
_entity_poly.pdbx_seq_one_letter_code
_entity_poly.pdbx_strand_id
1 'polypeptide(L)'
;NINKVIPMKSTKHVLITGAASGLGKALALKWAAMQAEICVADINQQAGEQVCAEILSQGGKAFFIPCDITNIDSITSLKECLLSRWQSIDLLINNAGVASADIMEVEPIAQWRWVMEINVFGIVNMCQQFIPVFKQQGYGSILNVASQAGLTPIPFMSSYNASKAAVVSLSETLRLELASDNINISVLCPGFFKTNLGSSLRTQLPTMEKLLGKLFDKSPINAEQVAEIAYQGESNKQFLLLTHQQGKRLYLLKRLLPRNLYFTLVLAQTRRLRQLLGNEQTQ
;
A
#
# COMPACT_ATOMS: atom_id res chain seq x y z
N ASN A 1 27.07 34.06 -24.98
CA ASN A 1 26.17 32.91 -25.09
C ASN A 1 26.71 31.77 -24.23
N ILE A 2 26.33 31.74 -22.98
CA ILE A 2 26.65 30.61 -22.08
C ILE A 2 25.50 29.63 -22.28
N ASN A 3 25.75 28.51 -22.97
CA ASN A 3 24.87 27.37 -23.05
C ASN A 3 24.63 26.88 -21.61
N LYS A 4 23.49 27.24 -21.00
CA LYS A 4 23.01 26.56 -19.82
C LYS A 4 22.73 25.12 -20.22
N VAL A 5 23.67 24.22 -19.93
CA VAL A 5 23.42 22.79 -19.93
C VAL A 5 22.35 22.56 -18.85
N ILE A 6 21.12 22.36 -19.30
CA ILE A 6 20.03 21.89 -18.40
C ILE A 6 20.50 20.51 -17.91
N PRO A 7 20.76 20.32 -16.60
CA PRO A 7 21.17 19.00 -16.13
C PRO A 7 20.07 18.01 -16.51
N MET A 8 20.41 16.98 -17.27
CA MET A 8 19.50 15.88 -17.56
C MET A 8 18.99 15.36 -16.21
N LYS A 9 17.68 15.41 -16.01
CA LYS A 9 17.04 14.91 -14.80
C LYS A 9 17.47 13.44 -14.65
N SER A 10 18.22 13.11 -13.58
CA SER A 10 18.66 11.75 -13.35
C SER A 10 17.45 10.82 -13.29
N THR A 11 17.54 9.64 -13.89
CA THR A 11 16.50 8.62 -13.84
C THR A 11 16.19 8.29 -12.38
N LYS A 12 14.94 8.38 -11.97
CA LYS A 12 14.50 7.99 -10.62
C LYS A 12 14.57 6.45 -10.49
N HIS A 13 15.13 5.95 -9.39
CA HIS A 13 15.18 4.52 -9.07
C HIS A 13 14.09 4.19 -8.03
N VAL A 14 13.16 3.34 -8.38
CA VAL A 14 11.96 3.06 -7.58
C VAL A 14 11.85 1.57 -7.27
N LEU A 15 11.88 1.23 -5.99
CA LEU A 15 11.62 -0.11 -5.48
C LEU A 15 10.15 -0.23 -5.07
N ILE A 16 9.45 -1.26 -5.57
CA ILE A 16 8.05 -1.51 -5.26
C ILE A 16 7.87 -2.94 -4.79
N THR A 17 7.38 -3.15 -3.56
CA THR A 17 7.04 -4.47 -3.04
C THR A 17 5.61 -4.89 -3.41
N GLY A 18 5.39 -6.20 -3.62
CA GLY A 18 4.08 -6.68 -4.08
C GLY A 18 3.72 -6.15 -5.47
N ALA A 19 4.73 -5.97 -6.32
CA ALA A 19 4.58 -5.29 -7.61
C ALA A 19 4.17 -6.21 -8.77
N ALA A 20 4.03 -7.52 -8.54
CA ALA A 20 3.66 -8.49 -9.57
C ALA A 20 2.18 -8.41 -9.98
N SER A 21 1.32 -7.75 -9.22
CA SER A 21 -0.11 -7.71 -9.52
C SER A 21 -0.83 -6.47 -8.96
N GLY A 22 -2.10 -6.30 -9.32
CA GLY A 22 -3.03 -5.34 -8.72
C GLY A 22 -2.51 -3.91 -8.67
N LEU A 23 -2.55 -3.29 -7.47
CA LEU A 23 -2.07 -1.93 -7.28
C LEU A 23 -0.57 -1.80 -7.50
N GLY A 24 0.22 -2.78 -7.02
CA GLY A 24 1.68 -2.75 -7.17
C GLY A 24 2.11 -2.72 -8.64
N LYS A 25 1.46 -3.53 -9.50
CA LYS A 25 1.66 -3.48 -10.95
C LYS A 25 1.29 -2.11 -11.54
N ALA A 26 0.14 -1.55 -11.15
CA ALA A 26 -0.30 -0.23 -11.63
C ALA A 26 0.67 0.89 -11.21
N LEU A 27 1.19 0.82 -9.96
CA LEU A 27 2.23 1.71 -9.48
C LEU A 27 3.51 1.56 -10.32
N ALA A 28 3.97 0.33 -10.57
CA ALA A 28 5.16 0.06 -11.38
C ALA A 28 5.04 0.65 -12.80
N LEU A 29 3.92 0.39 -13.48
CA LEU A 29 3.64 0.94 -14.80
C LEU A 29 3.57 2.48 -14.79
N LYS A 30 2.94 3.07 -13.76
CA LYS A 30 2.84 4.53 -13.65
C LYS A 30 4.20 5.20 -13.50
N TRP A 31 5.06 4.74 -12.57
CA TRP A 31 6.39 5.30 -12.38
C TRP A 31 7.30 5.04 -13.59
N ALA A 32 7.21 3.87 -14.23
CA ALA A 32 7.94 3.58 -15.47
C ALA A 32 7.56 4.53 -16.62
N ALA A 33 6.26 4.82 -16.80
CA ALA A 33 5.78 5.80 -17.77
C ALA A 33 6.30 7.23 -17.50
N MET A 34 6.67 7.52 -16.24
CA MET A 34 7.30 8.79 -15.83
C MET A 34 8.83 8.73 -15.87
N GLN A 35 9.39 7.79 -16.63
CA GLN A 35 10.83 7.61 -16.88
C GLN A 35 11.65 7.17 -15.67
N ALA A 36 11.02 6.54 -14.67
CA ALA A 36 11.73 5.87 -13.60
C ALA A 36 12.22 4.48 -14.04
N GLU A 37 13.34 4.02 -13.45
CA GLU A 37 13.75 2.62 -13.50
C GLU A 37 13.15 1.88 -12.30
N ILE A 38 12.47 0.76 -12.55
CA ILE A 38 11.64 0.06 -11.56
C ILE A 38 12.30 -1.26 -11.14
N CYS A 39 12.47 -1.46 -9.85
CA CYS A 39 12.62 -2.79 -9.28
C CYS A 39 11.25 -3.33 -8.87
N VAL A 40 10.80 -4.36 -9.56
CA VAL A 40 9.60 -5.14 -9.24
C VAL A 40 10.01 -6.20 -8.21
N ALA A 41 9.63 -6.02 -6.94
CA ALA A 41 9.92 -6.97 -5.87
C ALA A 41 8.64 -7.71 -5.47
N ASP A 42 8.63 -9.04 -5.56
CA ASP A 42 7.46 -9.87 -5.25
C ASP A 42 7.90 -11.31 -4.94
N ILE A 43 7.05 -12.08 -4.26
CA ILE A 43 7.25 -13.52 -4.06
C ILE A 43 6.90 -14.33 -5.33
N ASN A 44 6.06 -13.79 -6.22
CA ASN A 44 5.62 -14.43 -7.46
C ASN A 44 6.53 -14.03 -8.63
N GLN A 45 7.56 -14.84 -8.87
CA GLN A 45 8.55 -14.58 -9.91
C GLN A 45 7.91 -14.47 -11.29
N GLN A 46 7.07 -15.44 -11.67
CA GLN A 46 6.49 -15.47 -13.02
C GLN A 46 5.66 -14.20 -13.31
N ALA A 47 4.82 -13.80 -12.37
CA ALA A 47 4.00 -12.59 -12.54
C ALA A 47 4.86 -11.32 -12.49
N GLY A 48 5.90 -11.27 -11.66
CA GLY A 48 6.82 -10.13 -11.60
C GLY A 48 7.62 -9.94 -12.89
N GLU A 49 8.12 -11.03 -13.47
CA GLU A 49 8.81 -11.01 -14.78
C GLU A 49 7.88 -10.55 -15.91
N GLN A 50 6.60 -10.94 -15.88
CA GLN A 50 5.59 -10.45 -16.83
C GLN A 50 5.37 -8.93 -16.72
N VAL A 51 5.33 -8.38 -15.51
CA VAL A 51 5.24 -6.92 -15.30
C VAL A 51 6.49 -6.22 -15.86
N CYS A 52 7.67 -6.77 -15.63
CA CYS A 52 8.89 -6.22 -16.22
C CYS A 52 8.85 -6.24 -17.76
N ALA A 53 8.44 -7.37 -18.36
CA ALA A 53 8.29 -7.49 -19.81
C ALA A 53 7.31 -6.46 -20.39
N GLU A 54 6.19 -6.22 -19.70
CA GLU A 54 5.21 -5.19 -20.08
C GLU A 54 5.82 -3.79 -20.04
N ILE A 55 6.55 -3.43 -18.98
CA ILE A 55 7.23 -2.13 -18.86
C ILE A 55 8.27 -1.97 -19.98
N LEU A 56 9.08 -2.99 -20.23
CA LEU A 56 10.11 -2.96 -21.28
C LEU A 56 9.49 -2.81 -22.68
N SER A 57 8.37 -3.49 -22.95
CA SER A 57 7.65 -3.39 -24.24
C SER A 57 7.09 -1.99 -24.52
N GLN A 58 6.86 -1.20 -23.45
CA GLN A 58 6.43 0.19 -23.52
C GLN A 58 7.60 1.20 -23.55
N GLY A 59 8.84 0.70 -23.66
CA GLY A 59 10.05 1.52 -23.70
C GLY A 59 10.54 1.99 -22.31
N GLY A 60 9.95 1.50 -21.23
CA GLY A 60 10.41 1.76 -19.86
C GLY A 60 11.61 0.90 -19.45
N LYS A 61 12.04 1.04 -18.19
CA LYS A 61 13.14 0.27 -17.59
C LYS A 61 12.63 -0.44 -16.33
N ALA A 62 12.78 -1.76 -16.29
CA ALA A 62 12.41 -2.55 -15.12
C ALA A 62 13.21 -3.84 -15.03
N PHE A 63 13.33 -4.37 -13.84
CA PHE A 63 13.85 -5.70 -13.55
C PHE A 63 13.14 -6.28 -12.32
N PHE A 64 13.16 -7.59 -12.23
CA PHE A 64 12.53 -8.33 -11.14
C PHE A 64 13.58 -8.82 -10.15
N ILE A 65 13.25 -8.77 -8.84
CA ILE A 65 13.99 -9.47 -7.78
C ILE A 65 12.96 -10.19 -6.89
N PRO A 66 13.10 -11.51 -6.66
CA PRO A 66 12.25 -12.23 -5.72
C PRO A 66 12.47 -11.68 -4.32
N CYS A 67 11.37 -11.37 -3.60
CA CYS A 67 11.46 -10.85 -2.24
C CYS A 67 10.25 -11.23 -1.42
N ASP A 68 10.50 -11.94 -0.31
CA ASP A 68 9.56 -12.12 0.78
C ASP A 68 9.85 -11.07 1.85
N ILE A 69 8.94 -10.10 2.02
CA ILE A 69 9.10 -9.01 3.00
C ILE A 69 8.98 -9.46 4.46
N THR A 70 8.57 -10.71 4.72
CA THR A 70 8.55 -11.29 6.07
C THR A 70 9.88 -11.95 6.43
N ASN A 71 10.78 -12.11 5.46
CA ASN A 71 12.09 -12.73 5.64
C ASN A 71 13.22 -11.67 5.50
N ILE A 72 13.93 -11.45 6.59
CA ILE A 72 15.02 -10.46 6.67
C ILE A 72 16.17 -10.78 5.70
N ASP A 73 16.53 -12.05 5.53
CA ASP A 73 17.61 -12.44 4.61
C ASP A 73 17.22 -12.17 3.16
N SER A 74 15.93 -12.38 2.81
CA SER A 74 15.39 -12.02 1.50
C SER A 74 15.48 -10.52 1.22
N ILE A 75 15.15 -9.69 2.22
CA ILE A 75 15.24 -8.22 2.10
C ILE A 75 16.70 -7.76 2.04
N THR A 76 17.58 -8.38 2.80
CA THR A 76 19.02 -8.08 2.78
C THR A 76 19.60 -8.36 1.39
N SER A 77 19.29 -9.51 0.81
CA SER A 77 19.71 -9.87 -0.55
C SER A 77 19.15 -8.91 -1.60
N LEU A 78 17.88 -8.52 -1.49
CA LEU A 78 17.26 -7.48 -2.33
C LEU A 78 18.05 -6.17 -2.24
N LYS A 79 18.34 -5.68 -1.02
CA LYS A 79 19.08 -4.45 -0.80
C LYS A 79 20.47 -4.47 -1.42
N GLU A 80 21.23 -5.56 -1.20
CA GLU A 80 22.58 -5.73 -1.76
C GLU A 80 22.54 -5.73 -3.30
N CYS A 81 21.60 -6.45 -3.90
CA CYS A 81 21.41 -6.47 -5.35
C CYS A 81 21.09 -5.06 -5.89
N LEU A 82 20.21 -4.31 -5.23
CA LEU A 82 19.87 -2.94 -5.62
C LEU A 82 21.07 -2.00 -5.53
N LEU A 83 21.82 -2.03 -4.43
CA LEU A 83 22.98 -1.16 -4.23
C LEU A 83 24.15 -1.51 -5.15
N SER A 84 24.23 -2.74 -5.64
CA SER A 84 25.22 -3.12 -6.68
C SER A 84 24.84 -2.60 -8.07
N ARG A 85 23.55 -2.43 -8.35
CA ARG A 85 23.01 -1.98 -9.64
C ARG A 85 22.78 -0.48 -9.72
N TRP A 86 22.27 0.12 -8.64
CA TRP A 86 21.92 1.53 -8.55
C TRP A 86 22.85 2.27 -7.60
N GLN A 87 23.31 3.44 -8.01
CA GLN A 87 24.11 4.31 -7.12
C GLN A 87 23.27 4.91 -5.99
N SER A 88 21.95 5.02 -6.18
CA SER A 88 21.00 5.54 -5.20
C SER A 88 19.61 4.94 -5.43
N ILE A 89 18.80 4.96 -4.38
CA ILE A 89 17.38 4.58 -4.42
C ILE A 89 16.58 5.84 -4.08
N ASP A 90 15.70 6.28 -4.98
CA ASP A 90 14.95 7.53 -4.78
C ASP A 90 13.66 7.32 -4.01
N LEU A 91 13.00 6.16 -4.22
CA LEU A 91 11.69 5.88 -3.66
C LEU A 91 11.53 4.38 -3.33
N LEU A 92 11.11 4.11 -2.09
CA LEU A 92 10.60 2.83 -1.65
C LEU A 92 9.06 2.90 -1.57
N ILE A 93 8.37 2.02 -2.30
CA ILE A 93 6.92 1.84 -2.19
C ILE A 93 6.64 0.51 -1.50
N ASN A 94 6.23 0.56 -0.24
CA ASN A 94 5.79 -0.57 0.55
C ASN A 94 4.32 -0.86 0.22
N ASN A 95 4.08 -1.68 -0.80
CA ASN A 95 2.74 -2.00 -1.29
C ASN A 95 2.30 -3.43 -0.97
N ALA A 96 3.22 -4.37 -0.80
CA ALA A 96 2.86 -5.74 -0.47
C ALA A 96 1.91 -5.82 0.74
N GLY A 97 0.84 -6.61 0.61
CA GLY A 97 -0.16 -6.73 1.67
C GLY A 97 -1.28 -7.70 1.31
N VAL A 98 -2.00 -8.10 2.33
CA VAL A 98 -3.07 -9.10 2.26
C VAL A 98 -4.32 -8.60 2.98
N ALA A 99 -5.47 -9.23 2.70
CA ALA A 99 -6.75 -8.91 3.32
C ALA A 99 -7.31 -10.08 4.13
N SER A 100 -8.08 -9.75 5.16
CA SER A 100 -8.87 -10.67 5.95
C SER A 100 -10.21 -10.04 6.31
N ALA A 101 -11.22 -10.86 6.46
CA ALA A 101 -12.55 -10.42 6.83
C ALA A 101 -13.31 -11.55 7.53
N ASP A 102 -13.46 -11.46 8.85
CA ASP A 102 -14.22 -12.41 9.66
C ASP A 102 -14.86 -11.70 10.86
N ILE A 103 -15.76 -12.41 11.52
CA ILE A 103 -16.32 -11.98 12.81
C ILE A 103 -15.24 -12.19 13.87
N MET A 104 -15.05 -11.21 14.76
CA MET A 104 -13.95 -11.18 15.72
C MET A 104 -13.84 -12.46 16.58
N GLU A 105 -14.96 -13.02 17.02
CA GLU A 105 -15.00 -14.21 17.87
C GLU A 105 -14.61 -15.50 17.16
N VAL A 106 -14.68 -15.54 15.81
CA VAL A 106 -14.34 -16.74 15.03
C VAL A 106 -13.07 -16.57 14.19
N GLU A 107 -12.57 -15.35 14.05
CA GLU A 107 -11.34 -15.09 13.30
C GLU A 107 -10.14 -15.78 13.99
N PRO A 108 -9.47 -16.77 13.33
CA PRO A 108 -8.38 -17.48 13.94
C PRO A 108 -7.20 -16.57 14.30
N ILE A 109 -6.58 -16.77 15.46
CA ILE A 109 -5.38 -16.01 15.85
C ILE A 109 -4.22 -16.18 14.84
N ALA A 110 -4.16 -17.31 14.16
CA ALA A 110 -3.20 -17.54 13.08
C ALA A 110 -3.42 -16.57 11.90
N GLN A 111 -4.68 -16.22 11.58
CA GLN A 111 -5.01 -15.24 10.55
C GLN A 111 -4.60 -13.82 10.99
N TRP A 112 -4.82 -13.46 12.25
CA TRP A 112 -4.34 -12.22 12.85
C TRP A 112 -2.81 -12.08 12.71
N ARG A 113 -2.08 -13.13 13.10
CA ARG A 113 -0.61 -13.15 12.98
C ARG A 113 -0.17 -13.00 11.55
N TRP A 114 -0.78 -13.73 10.62
CA TRP A 114 -0.45 -13.67 9.20
C TRP A 114 -0.67 -12.26 8.61
N VAL A 115 -1.81 -11.61 8.93
CA VAL A 115 -2.09 -10.25 8.47
C VAL A 115 -1.10 -9.25 9.04
N MET A 116 -0.81 -9.34 10.34
CA MET A 116 0.15 -8.44 11.02
C MET A 116 1.57 -8.64 10.48
N GLU A 117 1.97 -9.88 10.26
CA GLU A 117 3.31 -10.22 9.76
C GLU A 117 3.56 -9.58 8.39
N ILE A 118 2.61 -9.71 7.47
CA ILE A 118 2.77 -9.16 6.12
C ILE A 118 2.52 -7.64 6.11
N ASN A 119 1.36 -7.19 6.62
CA ASN A 119 0.93 -5.81 6.44
C ASN A 119 1.68 -4.81 7.33
N VAL A 120 2.23 -5.25 8.46
CA VAL A 120 2.91 -4.38 9.43
C VAL A 120 4.39 -4.71 9.50
N PHE A 121 4.75 -5.92 9.95
CA PHE A 121 6.16 -6.28 10.13
C PHE A 121 6.92 -6.31 8.82
N GLY A 122 6.30 -6.72 7.69
CA GLY A 122 6.92 -6.60 6.37
C GLY A 122 7.31 -5.15 6.03
N ILE A 123 6.44 -4.17 6.30
CA ILE A 123 6.77 -2.75 6.11
C ILE A 123 7.86 -2.29 7.08
N VAL A 124 7.80 -2.71 8.35
CA VAL A 124 8.83 -2.40 9.35
C VAL A 124 10.19 -2.92 8.89
N ASN A 125 10.26 -4.18 8.46
CA ASN A 125 11.48 -4.81 7.96
C ASN A 125 12.08 -4.02 6.79
N MET A 126 11.25 -3.65 5.80
CA MET A 126 11.68 -2.82 4.68
C MET A 126 12.20 -1.45 5.13
N CYS A 127 11.47 -0.78 6.01
CA CYS A 127 11.90 0.53 6.55
C CYS A 127 13.23 0.43 7.31
N GLN A 128 13.41 -0.59 8.15
CA GLN A 128 14.67 -0.82 8.88
C GLN A 128 15.86 -1.03 7.95
N GLN A 129 15.68 -1.71 6.82
CA GLN A 129 16.74 -1.95 5.85
C GLN A 129 17.05 -0.75 4.96
N PHE A 130 16.06 0.07 4.61
CA PHE A 130 16.23 1.13 3.61
C PHE A 130 16.38 2.55 4.21
N ILE A 131 15.88 2.83 5.41
CA ILE A 131 16.10 4.13 6.08
C ILE A 131 17.59 4.44 6.25
N PRO A 132 18.47 3.51 6.69
CA PRO A 132 19.90 3.77 6.75
C PRO A 132 20.52 4.12 5.39
N VAL A 133 20.06 3.50 4.30
CA VAL A 133 20.48 3.82 2.92
C VAL A 133 20.11 5.28 2.58
N PHE A 134 18.85 5.67 2.82
CA PHE A 134 18.39 7.03 2.58
C PHE A 134 19.14 8.08 3.43
N LYS A 135 19.42 7.76 4.69
CA LYS A 135 20.23 8.64 5.56
C LYS A 135 21.66 8.80 5.03
N GLN A 136 22.30 7.72 4.59
CA GLN A 136 23.65 7.76 4.02
C GLN A 136 23.70 8.57 2.72
N GLN A 137 22.70 8.47 1.85
CA GLN A 137 22.65 9.26 0.62
C GLN A 137 22.14 10.70 0.82
N GLY A 138 21.60 11.05 2.00
CA GLY A 138 21.12 12.39 2.35
C GLY A 138 19.75 12.78 1.78
N TYR A 139 19.04 11.85 1.17
CA TYR A 139 17.68 12.04 0.66
C TYR A 139 16.96 10.71 0.41
N GLY A 140 15.65 10.75 0.24
CA GLY A 140 14.83 9.60 -0.14
C GLY A 140 13.35 9.85 0.04
N SER A 141 12.56 8.91 -0.43
CA SER A 141 11.11 8.89 -0.21
C SER A 141 10.63 7.50 0.16
N ILE A 142 9.67 7.42 1.08
CA ILE A 142 8.95 6.19 1.41
C ILE A 142 7.46 6.44 1.22
N LEU A 143 6.81 5.59 0.42
CA LEU A 143 5.36 5.56 0.26
C LEU A 143 4.83 4.25 0.84
N ASN A 144 4.15 4.32 1.99
CA ASN A 144 3.52 3.17 2.60
C ASN A 144 2.06 3.03 2.14
N VAL A 145 1.67 1.85 1.67
CA VAL A 145 0.29 1.58 1.26
C VAL A 145 -0.49 1.02 2.45
N ALA A 146 -1.27 1.90 3.07
CA ALA A 146 -2.24 1.54 4.09
C ALA A 146 -3.60 1.19 3.46
N SER A 147 -4.69 1.76 3.96
CA SER A 147 -6.05 1.64 3.45
C SER A 147 -6.94 2.70 4.11
N GLN A 148 -8.04 3.04 3.46
CA GLN A 148 -9.14 3.78 4.09
C GLN A 148 -9.61 3.07 5.38
N ALA A 149 -9.56 1.74 5.43
CA ALA A 149 -9.90 0.91 6.58
C ALA A 149 -9.06 1.22 7.84
N GLY A 150 -7.80 1.67 7.67
CA GLY A 150 -6.95 2.13 8.77
C GLY A 150 -7.40 3.47 9.37
N LEU A 151 -8.14 4.27 8.62
CA LEU A 151 -8.65 5.57 9.05
C LEU A 151 -10.10 5.50 9.52
N THR A 152 -10.95 4.79 8.79
CA THR A 152 -12.38 4.61 9.04
C THR A 152 -12.71 3.13 9.00
N PRO A 153 -12.62 2.43 10.14
CA PRO A 153 -12.75 0.98 10.23
C PRO A 153 -14.09 0.47 9.68
N ILE A 154 -14.03 -0.71 9.08
CA ILE A 154 -15.16 -1.41 8.50
C ILE A 154 -15.50 -2.59 9.41
N PRO A 155 -16.78 -2.84 9.77
CA PRO A 155 -17.15 -4.02 10.53
C PRO A 155 -16.68 -5.31 9.88
N PHE A 156 -16.35 -6.32 10.67
CA PHE A 156 -15.95 -7.67 10.26
C PHE A 156 -14.61 -7.76 9.50
N MET A 157 -13.73 -6.76 9.71
CA MET A 157 -12.37 -6.73 9.17
C MET A 157 -11.37 -6.33 10.27
N SER A 158 -11.50 -6.89 11.47
CA SER A 158 -10.79 -6.40 12.66
C SER A 158 -9.27 -6.46 12.52
N SER A 159 -8.71 -7.59 12.12
CA SER A 159 -7.27 -7.77 11.93
C SER A 159 -6.72 -6.88 10.80
N TYR A 160 -7.47 -6.79 9.69
CA TYR A 160 -7.10 -5.92 8.57
C TYR A 160 -7.12 -4.43 8.97
N ASN A 161 -8.22 -3.96 9.59
CA ASN A 161 -8.34 -2.58 10.05
C ASN A 161 -7.20 -2.20 11.01
N ALA A 162 -6.92 -3.08 11.98
CA ALA A 162 -5.84 -2.88 12.95
C ALA A 162 -4.47 -2.80 12.26
N SER A 163 -4.18 -3.72 11.32
CA SER A 163 -2.92 -3.70 10.58
C SER A 163 -2.75 -2.41 9.77
N LYS A 164 -3.80 -1.96 9.08
CA LYS A 164 -3.73 -0.74 8.27
C LYS A 164 -3.72 0.54 9.11
N ALA A 165 -4.32 0.55 10.29
CA ALA A 165 -4.19 1.63 11.27
C ALA A 165 -2.75 1.70 11.82
N ALA A 166 -2.11 0.56 12.09
CA ALA A 166 -0.71 0.49 12.50
C ALA A 166 0.23 1.11 11.43
N VAL A 167 -0.01 0.83 10.14
CA VAL A 167 0.77 1.42 9.03
C VAL A 167 0.61 2.94 8.97
N VAL A 168 -0.61 3.46 9.20
CA VAL A 168 -0.83 4.92 9.26
C VAL A 168 -0.03 5.54 10.41
N SER A 169 -0.15 4.97 11.62
CA SER A 169 0.56 5.46 12.81
C SER A 169 2.08 5.37 12.66
N LEU A 170 2.60 4.25 12.12
CA LEU A 170 4.02 4.10 11.78
C LEU A 170 4.48 5.20 10.82
N SER A 171 3.71 5.48 9.77
CA SER A 171 4.05 6.51 8.79
C SER A 171 4.06 7.91 9.40
N GLU A 172 3.12 8.22 10.30
CA GLU A 172 3.11 9.48 11.07
C GLU A 172 4.37 9.61 11.93
N THR A 173 4.75 8.54 12.64
CA THR A 173 5.96 8.50 13.47
C THR A 173 7.22 8.70 12.63
N LEU A 174 7.38 7.94 11.54
CA LEU A 174 8.53 8.06 10.64
C LEU A 174 8.65 9.46 10.02
N ARG A 175 7.53 10.11 9.71
CA ARG A 175 7.54 11.48 9.21
C ARG A 175 8.15 12.47 10.22
N LEU A 176 7.87 12.27 11.51
CA LEU A 176 8.42 13.10 12.59
C LEU A 176 9.90 12.78 12.84
N GLU A 177 10.23 11.49 12.92
CA GLU A 177 11.60 11.05 13.19
C GLU A 177 12.60 11.42 12.08
N LEU A 178 12.16 11.38 10.81
CA LEU A 178 13.02 11.60 9.65
C LEU A 178 12.92 13.02 9.05
N ALA A 179 12.28 13.94 9.77
CA ALA A 179 12.04 15.30 9.29
C ALA A 179 13.35 16.07 8.98
N SER A 180 14.43 15.80 9.73
CA SER A 180 15.75 16.41 9.54
C SER A 180 16.64 15.71 8.52
N ASP A 181 16.26 14.50 8.07
CA ASP A 181 17.10 13.65 7.22
C ASP A 181 16.80 13.84 5.71
N ASN A 182 15.96 14.82 5.34
CA ASN A 182 15.49 15.03 3.95
C ASN A 182 14.88 13.75 3.33
N ILE A 183 14.20 12.95 4.16
CA ILE A 183 13.47 11.75 3.75
C ILE A 183 11.97 12.06 3.79
N ASN A 184 11.31 11.98 2.63
CA ASN A 184 9.87 12.22 2.55
C ASN A 184 9.09 10.95 2.89
N ILE A 185 8.06 11.09 3.73
CA ILE A 185 7.15 9.99 4.08
C ILE A 185 5.75 10.34 3.59
N SER A 186 5.15 9.41 2.85
CA SER A 186 3.76 9.47 2.39
C SER A 186 3.03 8.20 2.77
N VAL A 187 1.74 8.30 3.06
CA VAL A 187 0.86 7.15 3.30
C VAL A 187 -0.34 7.19 2.36
N LEU A 188 -0.47 6.15 1.54
CA LEU A 188 -1.59 5.98 0.61
C LEU A 188 -2.68 5.17 1.29
N CYS A 189 -3.89 5.74 1.36
CA CYS A 189 -5.07 5.13 1.97
C CYS A 189 -6.18 4.94 0.93
N PRO A 190 -6.10 3.91 0.07
CA PRO A 190 -7.14 3.64 -0.90
C PRO A 190 -8.43 3.17 -0.22
N GLY A 191 -9.58 3.51 -0.82
CA GLY A 191 -10.84 2.84 -0.55
C GLY A 191 -10.94 1.51 -1.31
N PHE A 192 -12.14 0.95 -1.41
CA PHE A 192 -12.35 -0.25 -2.22
C PHE A 192 -12.20 0.07 -3.71
N PHE A 193 -11.43 -0.74 -4.42
CA PHE A 193 -11.31 -0.71 -5.88
C PHE A 193 -10.89 -2.09 -6.39
N LYS A 194 -11.16 -2.38 -7.65
CA LYS A 194 -10.88 -3.68 -8.25
C LYS A 194 -9.36 -3.94 -8.27
N THR A 195 -8.92 -4.92 -7.49
CA THR A 195 -7.51 -5.36 -7.39
C THR A 195 -7.46 -6.86 -7.15
N ASN A 196 -6.26 -7.43 -7.24
CA ASN A 196 -6.00 -8.82 -6.83
C ASN A 196 -6.01 -8.99 -5.29
N LEU A 197 -6.26 -7.94 -4.50
CA LEU A 197 -6.41 -8.06 -3.05
C LEU A 197 -7.54 -9.02 -2.67
N GLY A 198 -8.59 -9.12 -3.51
CA GLY A 198 -9.64 -10.10 -3.36
C GLY A 198 -9.15 -11.56 -3.46
N SER A 199 -8.10 -11.85 -4.24
CA SER A 199 -7.52 -13.20 -4.34
C SER A 199 -6.70 -13.60 -3.12
N SER A 200 -6.22 -12.64 -2.33
CA SER A 200 -5.54 -12.87 -1.04
C SER A 200 -6.50 -12.79 0.15
N LEU A 201 -7.78 -12.54 -0.07
CA LEU A 201 -8.77 -12.45 0.99
C LEU A 201 -8.92 -13.79 1.69
N ARG A 202 -8.65 -13.82 3.00
CA ARG A 202 -9.00 -14.95 3.85
C ARG A 202 -10.27 -14.62 4.63
N THR A 203 -11.28 -15.45 4.49
CA THR A 203 -12.54 -15.34 5.22
C THR A 203 -13.19 -16.71 5.36
N GLN A 204 -13.86 -16.95 6.49
CA GLN A 204 -14.71 -18.13 6.70
C GLN A 204 -16.18 -17.82 6.36
N LEU A 205 -16.48 -16.58 5.96
CA LEU A 205 -17.83 -16.09 5.69
C LEU A 205 -18.07 -15.91 4.19
N PRO A 206 -18.79 -16.83 3.50
CA PRO A 206 -19.09 -16.73 2.08
C PRO A 206 -19.81 -15.44 1.68
N THR A 207 -20.63 -14.91 2.59
CA THR A 207 -21.34 -13.62 2.38
C THR A 207 -20.36 -12.45 2.35
N MET A 208 -19.30 -12.47 3.16
CA MET A 208 -18.27 -11.44 3.14
C MET A 208 -17.49 -11.42 1.82
N GLU A 209 -17.11 -12.58 1.31
CA GLU A 209 -16.44 -12.69 0.00
C GLU A 209 -17.29 -12.08 -1.12
N LYS A 210 -18.58 -12.47 -1.20
CA LYS A 210 -19.54 -11.93 -2.19
C LYS A 210 -19.75 -10.42 -2.02
N LEU A 211 -19.80 -9.94 -0.79
CA LEU A 211 -20.05 -8.53 -0.48
C LEU A 211 -18.85 -7.66 -0.84
N LEU A 212 -17.65 -8.09 -0.46
CA LEU A 212 -16.41 -7.40 -0.82
C LEU A 212 -16.20 -7.41 -2.34
N GLY A 213 -16.48 -8.52 -3.03
CA GLY A 213 -16.45 -8.58 -4.48
C GLY A 213 -17.35 -7.51 -5.12
N LYS A 214 -18.59 -7.35 -4.63
CA LYS A 214 -19.51 -6.29 -5.11
C LYS A 214 -19.02 -4.88 -4.81
N LEU A 215 -18.31 -4.67 -3.69
CA LEU A 215 -17.74 -3.37 -3.34
C LEU A 215 -16.55 -3.03 -4.24
N PHE A 216 -15.72 -4.02 -4.58
CA PHE A 216 -14.63 -3.87 -5.54
C PHE A 216 -15.16 -3.54 -6.95
N ASP A 217 -16.19 -4.25 -7.41
CA ASP A 217 -16.76 -4.05 -8.75
C ASP A 217 -17.50 -2.71 -8.92
N LYS A 218 -18.06 -2.16 -7.83
CA LYS A 218 -18.78 -0.88 -7.83
C LYS A 218 -17.90 0.33 -7.59
N SER A 219 -16.59 0.16 -7.48
CA SER A 219 -15.68 1.27 -7.26
C SER A 219 -15.74 2.26 -8.44
N PRO A 220 -15.77 3.57 -8.16
CA PRO A 220 -15.73 4.60 -9.19
C PRO A 220 -14.34 4.80 -9.80
N ILE A 221 -13.29 4.21 -9.21
CA ILE A 221 -11.90 4.33 -9.67
C ILE A 221 -11.25 2.94 -9.73
N ASN A 222 -10.27 2.82 -10.64
CA ASN A 222 -9.47 1.62 -10.86
C ASN A 222 -8.05 1.75 -10.29
N ALA A 223 -7.21 0.71 -10.46
CA ALA A 223 -5.85 0.68 -9.94
C ALA A 223 -4.96 1.76 -10.57
N GLU A 224 -5.14 2.04 -11.85
CA GLU A 224 -4.39 3.05 -12.61
C GLU A 224 -4.67 4.46 -12.10
N GLN A 225 -5.92 4.76 -11.77
CA GLN A 225 -6.31 6.04 -11.19
C GLN A 225 -5.78 6.20 -9.75
N VAL A 226 -5.74 5.10 -8.98
CA VAL A 226 -5.10 5.10 -7.65
C VAL A 226 -3.59 5.34 -7.79
N ALA A 227 -2.93 4.70 -8.76
CA ALA A 227 -1.50 4.90 -9.03
C ALA A 227 -1.21 6.34 -9.48
N GLU A 228 -2.09 6.97 -10.28
CA GLU A 228 -1.98 8.38 -10.65
C GLU A 228 -2.04 9.29 -9.43
N ILE A 229 -3.02 9.08 -8.52
CA ILE A 229 -3.14 9.85 -7.28
C ILE A 229 -1.91 9.66 -6.39
N ALA A 230 -1.40 8.42 -6.31
CA ALA A 230 -0.19 8.11 -5.54
C ALA A 230 1.03 8.84 -6.11
N TYR A 231 1.22 8.83 -7.43
CA TYR A 231 2.31 9.52 -8.11
C TYR A 231 2.26 11.03 -7.88
N GLN A 232 1.10 11.66 -8.09
CA GLN A 232 0.92 13.10 -7.88
C GLN A 232 1.16 13.49 -6.41
N GLY A 233 0.64 12.70 -5.47
CA GLY A 233 0.80 12.96 -4.05
C GLY A 233 2.25 12.82 -3.58
N GLU A 234 2.95 11.76 -3.99
CA GLU A 234 4.38 11.56 -3.67
C GLU A 234 5.24 12.68 -4.27
N SER A 235 5.03 13.01 -5.54
CA SER A 235 5.76 14.07 -6.23
C SER A 235 5.57 15.44 -5.58
N ASN A 236 4.40 15.71 -4.98
CA ASN A 236 4.10 16.92 -4.24
C ASN A 236 4.45 16.81 -2.74
N LYS A 237 5.11 15.74 -2.30
CA LYS A 237 5.49 15.46 -0.90
C LYS A 237 4.30 15.53 0.08
N GLN A 238 3.11 15.16 -0.39
CA GLN A 238 1.91 15.09 0.44
C GLN A 238 2.01 13.87 1.37
N PHE A 239 1.66 14.06 2.64
CA PHE A 239 1.73 12.98 3.62
C PHE A 239 0.59 11.97 3.44
N LEU A 240 -0.68 12.43 3.54
CA LEU A 240 -1.85 11.56 3.52
C LEU A 240 -2.54 11.62 2.15
N LEU A 241 -2.54 10.47 1.45
CA LEU A 241 -3.11 10.33 0.12
C LEU A 241 -4.41 9.54 0.18
N LEU A 242 -5.54 10.25 0.12
CA LEU A 242 -6.88 9.68 0.08
C LEU A 242 -7.38 9.64 -1.36
N THR A 243 -7.79 8.48 -1.84
CA THR A 243 -8.14 8.28 -3.25
C THR A 243 -9.62 8.50 -3.56
N HIS A 244 -10.52 8.11 -2.65
CA HIS A 244 -11.97 8.16 -2.87
C HIS A 244 -12.60 9.36 -2.18
N GLN A 245 -13.47 10.09 -2.90
CA GLN A 245 -14.19 11.25 -2.33
C GLN A 245 -15.06 10.88 -1.14
N GLN A 246 -15.69 9.72 -1.19
CA GLN A 246 -16.51 9.21 -0.08
C GLN A 246 -15.64 8.97 1.17
N GLY A 247 -14.45 8.37 0.98
CA GLY A 247 -13.47 8.16 2.05
C GLY A 247 -12.96 9.45 2.64
N LYS A 248 -12.68 10.46 1.81
CA LYS A 248 -12.28 11.81 2.27
C LYS A 248 -13.34 12.44 3.17
N ARG A 249 -14.60 12.38 2.75
CA ARG A 249 -15.74 12.93 3.54
C ARG A 249 -15.90 12.20 4.87
N LEU A 250 -15.86 10.85 4.86
CA LEU A 250 -16.00 10.04 6.06
C LEU A 250 -14.84 10.28 7.06
N TYR A 251 -13.63 10.41 6.55
CA TYR A 251 -12.46 10.75 7.37
C TYR A 251 -12.59 12.14 8.01
N LEU A 252 -13.04 13.16 7.26
CA LEU A 252 -13.30 14.48 7.79
C LEU A 252 -14.40 14.47 8.86
N LEU A 253 -15.49 13.75 8.63
CA LEU A 253 -16.55 13.57 9.62
C LEU A 253 -16.01 12.95 10.90
N LYS A 254 -15.17 11.90 10.81
CA LYS A 254 -14.55 11.27 11.98
C LYS A 254 -13.68 12.24 12.79
N ARG A 255 -13.01 13.19 12.12
CA ARG A 255 -12.15 14.20 12.79
C ARG A 255 -12.90 15.35 13.42
N LEU A 256 -14.01 15.77 12.81
CA LEU A 256 -14.72 16.99 13.19
C LEU A 256 -15.90 16.73 14.12
N LEU A 257 -16.54 15.57 14.02
CA LEU A 257 -17.69 15.25 14.85
C LEU A 257 -17.29 14.73 16.24
N PRO A 258 -18.07 15.00 17.29
CA PRO A 258 -17.98 14.27 18.54
C PRO A 258 -18.04 12.75 18.29
N ARG A 259 -17.19 11.99 18.98
CA ARG A 259 -17.01 10.56 18.72
C ARG A 259 -18.33 9.77 18.73
N ASN A 260 -19.22 10.05 19.69
CA ASN A 260 -20.52 9.36 19.79
C ASN A 260 -21.42 9.64 18.59
N LEU A 261 -21.46 10.88 18.09
CA LEU A 261 -22.25 11.24 16.92
C LEU A 261 -21.71 10.55 15.66
N TYR A 262 -20.39 10.52 15.47
CA TYR A 262 -19.77 9.78 14.39
C TYR A 262 -20.18 8.29 14.42
N PHE A 263 -20.07 7.63 15.58
CA PHE A 263 -20.46 6.21 15.68
C PHE A 263 -21.96 5.99 15.45
N THR A 264 -22.85 6.88 15.89
CA THR A 264 -24.27 6.80 15.59
C THR A 264 -24.53 6.77 14.07
N LEU A 265 -23.87 7.64 13.31
CA LEU A 265 -23.99 7.70 11.86
C LEU A 265 -23.43 6.42 11.19
N VAL A 266 -22.26 5.96 11.61
CA VAL A 266 -21.64 4.74 11.06
C VAL A 266 -22.46 3.50 11.39
N LEU A 267 -23.01 3.40 12.61
CA LEU A 267 -23.90 2.32 13.01
C LEU A 267 -25.18 2.28 12.18
N ALA A 268 -25.75 3.43 11.85
CA ALA A 268 -26.91 3.49 10.95
C ALA A 268 -26.56 3.00 9.54
N GLN A 269 -25.42 3.45 8.97
CA GLN A 269 -24.96 3.04 7.65
C GLN A 269 -24.60 1.55 7.56
N THR A 270 -24.05 0.97 8.62
CA THR A 270 -23.59 -0.43 8.64
C THR A 270 -24.67 -1.41 9.14
N ARG A 271 -25.88 -0.92 9.49
CA ARG A 271 -26.97 -1.75 10.06
C ARG A 271 -27.31 -2.94 9.16
N ARG A 272 -27.48 -2.70 7.86
CA ARG A 272 -27.83 -3.76 6.89
C ARG A 272 -26.74 -4.82 6.78
N LEU A 273 -25.49 -4.40 6.78
CA LEU A 273 -24.33 -5.30 6.76
C LEU A 273 -24.31 -6.20 8.00
N ARG A 274 -24.49 -5.63 9.18
CA ARG A 274 -24.52 -6.38 10.45
C ARG A 274 -25.68 -7.36 10.53
N GLN A 275 -26.85 -7.01 9.96
CA GLN A 275 -27.99 -7.91 9.91
C GLN A 275 -27.76 -9.11 8.97
N LEU A 276 -27.13 -8.88 7.80
CA LEU A 276 -26.83 -9.94 6.83
C LEU A 276 -25.84 -10.96 7.39
N LEU A 277 -24.82 -10.50 8.11
CA LEU A 277 -23.76 -11.38 8.66
C LEU A 277 -24.16 -12.00 10.00
N GLY A 278 -24.98 -11.32 10.82
CA GLY A 278 -25.51 -11.90 12.06
C GLY A 278 -26.42 -13.11 11.84
N ASN A 279 -27.08 -13.20 10.70
CA ASN A 279 -27.93 -14.35 10.37
C ASN A 279 -27.12 -15.58 9.89
N GLU A 280 -25.87 -15.44 9.46
CA GLU A 280 -25.00 -16.58 9.09
C GLU A 280 -24.45 -17.33 10.30
N GLN A 281 -24.42 -16.71 11.47
CA GLN A 281 -23.97 -17.36 12.73
C GLN A 281 -25.02 -18.31 13.34
N THR A 282 -26.27 -18.18 12.94
CA THR A 282 -27.41 -18.94 13.49
C THR A 282 -27.79 -20.17 12.67
N GLN A 283 -27.08 -20.45 11.60
CA GLN A 283 -27.20 -21.66 10.78
C GLN A 283 -25.96 -22.54 10.91
#